data_2df7967c9516ed2b03fdb6d33f66b975
#
_entry.id   2df7967c9516ed2b03fdb6d33f66b975
#
_cell.length_a   1.000
_cell.length_b   1.000
_cell.length_c   1.000
_cell.angle_alpha   90.00
_cell.angle_beta   90.00
_cell.angle_gamma   90.00
#
_symmetry.space_group_name_H-M   'P 1'
#
loop_
_entity.id
_entity.type
_entity.pdbx_description
1 polymer ?
#
loop_
_entity_poly.entity_id
_entity_poly.type
_entity_poly.pdbx_seq_one_letter_code
_entity_poly.pdbx_strand_id
1 'polypeptide(L)'
;MAEFFEGVESIRFEGPDSDNPLAFRWYDRDRIVLGKRMEEHLRFAVCYWHSFCWNGFDPFGYDGTLQRPWQKLGATDPMAGARAKADAAFSFMSKLGLPYYAFHDRDVAPEGATPRESVENLKAMVDVLGRKQSDTGIKLLWGTANGFSHRRFMSGAGTNPDPEIFALAALQVREAMNATKALGGINYVLWGGREGYETLLNTDLKHEGQQFGRFLQMVVEYKHKIGLPGFVLIEPKPREPSKHQYDFDVATVFGMLQQWGLDKEVKVNIEANHATLAGHSFEHEISLANALGIFGSLDMNRGDMQCGWDTDQFPNNIADTALAMYYVMQGGGMTHGGLNFDAKARRQSLDPIDMFHAHIGGVDVCARGLLIAEQMIADGGMAKFVAERYAGWQQPWAQQALAGKSTLAEVADHALTRNVDQPPVSGRQEYLENWCNRFC
;
A
#
# COMPACT_ATOMS: atom_id res chain seq x y z
N MET A 1 -1.54 -11.90 -31.56
CA MET A 1 -0.27 -11.41 -30.97
C MET A 1 0.53 -12.60 -30.50
N ALA A 2 1.87 -12.58 -30.61
CA ALA A 2 2.69 -13.62 -30.00
C ALA A 2 2.44 -13.59 -28.47
N GLU A 3 2.22 -14.75 -27.86
CA GLU A 3 2.04 -14.88 -26.44
C GLU A 3 3.34 -14.50 -25.73
N PHE A 4 3.31 -13.48 -24.86
CA PHE A 4 4.53 -12.96 -24.24
C PHE A 4 5.12 -13.91 -23.18
N PHE A 5 4.27 -14.70 -22.56
CA PHE A 5 4.66 -15.70 -21.54
C PHE A 5 4.45 -17.13 -22.08
N GLU A 6 4.96 -17.39 -23.27
CA GLU A 6 4.89 -18.71 -23.91
C GLU A 6 5.52 -19.78 -23.01
N GLY A 7 4.88 -20.92 -22.89
CA GLY A 7 5.37 -22.05 -22.07
C GLY A 7 5.07 -21.95 -20.57
N VAL A 8 4.52 -20.82 -20.07
CA VAL A 8 4.05 -20.74 -18.69
C VAL A 8 2.56 -21.11 -18.65
N GLU A 9 2.24 -22.17 -17.93
CA GLU A 9 0.86 -22.58 -17.65
C GLU A 9 0.25 -21.76 -16.49
N SER A 10 -1.02 -22.03 -16.16
CA SER A 10 -1.66 -21.40 -15.00
C SER A 10 -1.03 -21.90 -13.71
N ILE A 11 -0.62 -20.96 -12.87
CA ILE A 11 -0.05 -21.22 -11.54
C ILE A 11 -1.17 -21.72 -10.61
N ARG A 12 -0.94 -22.82 -9.92
CA ARG A 12 -1.92 -23.46 -9.03
C ARG A 12 -1.31 -23.74 -7.66
N PHE A 13 -2.17 -23.95 -6.69
CA PHE A 13 -1.78 -24.48 -5.40
C PHE A 13 -1.48 -25.98 -5.52
N GLU A 14 -0.29 -26.39 -5.06
CA GLU A 14 0.15 -27.79 -5.05
C GLU A 14 0.55 -28.27 -3.63
N GLY A 15 0.62 -27.34 -2.68
CA GLY A 15 0.96 -27.66 -1.29
C GLY A 15 2.44 -27.51 -0.95
N PRO A 16 2.78 -27.58 0.36
CA PRO A 16 4.11 -27.24 0.87
C PRO A 16 5.23 -28.11 0.34
N ASP A 17 4.92 -29.35 -0.04
CA ASP A 17 5.90 -30.35 -0.47
C ASP A 17 6.15 -30.32 -1.99
N SER A 18 5.52 -29.40 -2.74
CA SER A 18 5.72 -29.28 -4.18
C SER A 18 7.13 -28.84 -4.54
N ASP A 19 7.76 -29.55 -5.47
CA ASP A 19 9.04 -29.18 -6.09
C ASP A 19 8.85 -28.26 -7.32
N ASN A 20 7.63 -28.03 -7.75
CA ASN A 20 7.33 -27.16 -8.89
C ASN A 20 7.58 -25.69 -8.55
N PRO A 21 8.57 -25.01 -9.17
CA PRO A 21 8.85 -23.61 -8.89
C PRO A 21 7.77 -22.65 -9.41
N LEU A 22 6.84 -23.14 -10.26
CA LEU A 22 5.70 -22.40 -10.81
C LEU A 22 4.38 -22.84 -10.18
N ALA A 23 4.39 -23.16 -8.90
CA ALA A 23 3.20 -23.48 -8.11
C ALA A 23 3.18 -22.69 -6.80
N PHE A 24 2.00 -22.44 -6.27
CA PHE A 24 1.83 -21.96 -4.91
C PHE A 24 1.97 -23.11 -3.91
N ARG A 25 2.73 -22.89 -2.87
CA ARG A 25 2.89 -23.84 -1.77
C ARG A 25 1.99 -23.52 -0.58
N TRP A 26 1.63 -22.27 -0.40
CA TRP A 26 0.86 -21.79 0.75
C TRP A 26 -0.44 -21.08 0.36
N TYR A 27 -0.50 -20.50 -0.83
CA TYR A 27 -1.69 -19.79 -1.30
C TYR A 27 -2.71 -20.76 -1.90
N ASP A 28 -3.58 -21.29 -1.04
CA ASP A 28 -4.81 -21.98 -1.43
C ASP A 28 -5.95 -20.96 -1.33
N ARG A 29 -6.35 -20.39 -2.46
CA ARG A 29 -7.31 -19.29 -2.56
C ARG A 29 -8.66 -19.60 -1.90
N ASP A 30 -9.09 -20.85 -1.93
CA ASP A 30 -10.39 -21.31 -1.46
C ASP A 30 -10.36 -21.83 -0.02
N ARG A 31 -9.18 -21.98 0.58
CA ARG A 31 -9.03 -22.38 1.98
C ARG A 31 -9.71 -21.37 2.90
N ILE A 32 -10.52 -21.88 3.82
CA ILE A 32 -11.16 -21.05 4.85
C ILE A 32 -10.15 -20.76 5.97
N VAL A 33 -9.93 -19.48 6.23
CA VAL A 33 -9.07 -18.94 7.28
C VAL A 33 -9.91 -17.92 8.06
N LEU A 34 -10.01 -18.03 9.37
CA LEU A 34 -10.80 -17.12 10.21
C LEU A 34 -12.21 -16.81 9.66
N GLY A 35 -12.86 -17.84 9.07
CA GLY A 35 -14.24 -17.76 8.60
C GLY A 35 -14.48 -17.19 7.20
N LYS A 36 -13.41 -16.82 6.46
CA LYS A 36 -13.48 -16.35 5.07
C LYS A 36 -12.47 -17.12 4.21
N ARG A 37 -12.64 -17.09 2.87
CA ARG A 37 -11.62 -17.64 1.98
C ARG A 37 -10.33 -16.83 2.07
N MET A 38 -9.19 -17.48 1.91
CA MET A 38 -7.87 -16.86 1.92
C MET A 38 -7.79 -15.71 0.90
N GLU A 39 -8.36 -15.88 -0.29
CA GLU A 39 -8.43 -14.83 -1.32
C GLU A 39 -9.16 -13.57 -0.84
N GLU A 40 -10.20 -13.73 -0.01
CA GLU A 40 -10.99 -12.60 0.50
C GLU A 40 -10.26 -11.82 1.60
N HIS A 41 -9.34 -12.45 2.32
CA HIS A 41 -8.45 -11.77 3.26
C HIS A 41 -7.33 -11.02 2.55
N LEU A 42 -6.65 -11.66 1.60
CA LEU A 42 -5.41 -11.17 1.02
C LEU A 42 -5.64 -10.20 -0.14
N ARG A 43 -6.65 -10.44 -1.00
CA ARG A 43 -7.05 -9.54 -2.10
C ARG A 43 -5.84 -9.02 -2.89
N PHE A 44 -4.97 -9.94 -3.33
CA PHE A 44 -3.72 -9.63 -4.00
C PHE A 44 -3.89 -8.84 -5.30
N ALA A 45 -3.12 -7.77 -5.45
CA ALA A 45 -3.02 -7.00 -6.68
C ALA A 45 -1.59 -7.00 -7.23
N VAL A 46 -1.50 -6.98 -8.56
CA VAL A 46 -0.24 -6.76 -9.28
C VAL A 46 -0.13 -5.28 -9.63
N CYS A 47 0.94 -4.62 -9.22
CA CYS A 47 1.20 -3.24 -9.60
C CYS A 47 1.64 -3.13 -11.06
N TYR A 48 1.11 -2.13 -11.78
CA TYR A 48 1.40 -1.96 -13.19
C TYR A 48 2.80 -1.38 -13.43
N TRP A 49 3.24 -0.44 -12.60
CA TRP A 49 4.48 0.32 -12.78
C TRP A 49 5.72 -0.56 -12.69
N HIS A 50 5.90 -1.32 -11.65
CA HIS A 50 7.05 -2.21 -11.49
C HIS A 50 6.99 -3.44 -12.39
N SER A 51 5.80 -4.02 -12.57
CA SER A 51 5.66 -5.26 -13.34
C SER A 51 5.75 -5.02 -14.85
N PHE A 52 5.18 -3.93 -15.37
CA PHE A 52 5.02 -3.76 -16.81
C PHE A 52 5.63 -2.47 -17.39
N CYS A 53 5.97 -1.47 -16.54
CA CYS A 53 6.59 -0.22 -17.00
C CYS A 53 8.09 -0.18 -16.73
N TRP A 54 8.56 -0.67 -15.60
CA TRP A 54 9.98 -0.73 -15.30
C TRP A 54 10.69 -1.79 -16.14
N ASN A 55 11.84 -1.43 -16.71
CA ASN A 55 12.63 -2.28 -17.60
C ASN A 55 13.99 -2.70 -17.03
N GLY A 56 14.21 -2.57 -15.73
CA GLY A 56 15.47 -2.92 -15.08
C GLY A 56 16.51 -1.78 -15.09
N PHE A 57 16.15 -0.55 -15.40
CA PHE A 57 17.03 0.61 -15.22
C PHE A 57 17.12 1.02 -13.75
N ASP A 58 18.21 1.69 -13.39
CA ASP A 58 18.42 2.37 -12.11
C ASP A 58 19.29 3.62 -12.33
N PRO A 59 19.52 4.47 -11.31
CA PRO A 59 20.33 5.67 -11.44
C PRO A 59 21.78 5.43 -11.89
N PHE A 60 22.26 4.20 -11.81
CA PHE A 60 23.63 3.79 -12.18
C PHE A 60 23.67 2.98 -13.48
N GLY A 61 22.52 2.67 -14.07
CA GLY A 61 22.41 1.87 -15.29
C GLY A 61 21.14 2.21 -16.06
N TYR A 62 21.23 3.20 -16.99
CA TYR A 62 20.09 3.66 -17.77
C TYR A 62 19.59 2.65 -18.80
N ASP A 63 20.47 1.75 -19.27
CA ASP A 63 20.06 0.65 -20.14
C ASP A 63 19.34 -0.41 -19.29
N GLY A 64 18.06 -0.58 -19.55
CA GLY A 64 17.25 -1.60 -18.90
C GLY A 64 17.66 -3.01 -19.30
N THR A 65 17.75 -3.90 -18.32
CA THR A 65 18.11 -5.30 -18.53
C THR A 65 16.93 -6.19 -18.93
N LEU A 66 15.69 -5.74 -18.63
CA LEU A 66 14.49 -6.54 -18.87
C LEU A 66 13.92 -6.28 -20.28
N GLN A 67 13.54 -7.35 -20.97
CA GLN A 67 12.90 -7.24 -22.28
C GLN A 67 11.41 -6.89 -22.09
N ARG A 68 11.01 -5.77 -22.71
CA ARG A 68 9.62 -5.28 -22.71
C ARG A 68 9.22 -4.92 -24.15
N PRO A 69 8.71 -5.88 -24.97
CA PRO A 69 8.39 -5.65 -26.37
C PRO A 69 7.41 -4.49 -26.60
N TRP A 70 6.47 -4.28 -25.68
CA TRP A 70 5.53 -3.15 -25.73
C TRP A 70 6.21 -1.79 -25.61
N GLN A 71 7.36 -1.68 -24.94
CA GLN A 71 8.11 -0.42 -24.87
C GLN A 71 8.74 -0.07 -26.21
N LYS A 72 9.26 -1.07 -26.93
CA LYS A 72 9.80 -0.86 -28.30
C LYS A 72 8.69 -0.42 -29.26
N LEU A 73 7.51 -1.02 -29.18
CA LEU A 73 6.34 -0.62 -29.95
C LEU A 73 5.88 0.79 -29.55
N GLY A 74 5.84 1.10 -28.26
CA GLY A 74 5.44 2.40 -27.72
C GLY A 74 6.38 3.54 -28.10
N ALA A 75 7.62 3.28 -28.46
CA ALA A 75 8.55 4.29 -28.93
C ALA A 75 8.15 4.86 -30.32
N THR A 76 7.41 4.08 -31.13
CA THR A 76 6.93 4.49 -32.46
C THR A 76 5.44 4.79 -32.49
N ASP A 77 4.63 4.06 -31.71
CA ASP A 77 3.20 4.25 -31.53
C ASP A 77 2.84 4.06 -30.05
N PRO A 78 2.76 5.17 -29.25
CA PRO A 78 2.53 5.11 -27.81
C PRO A 78 1.24 4.39 -27.44
N MET A 79 0.15 4.59 -28.20
CA MET A 79 -1.14 3.94 -27.91
C MET A 79 -1.13 2.46 -28.28
N ALA A 80 -0.45 2.05 -29.35
CA ALA A 80 -0.26 0.63 -29.65
C ALA A 80 0.61 -0.06 -28.58
N GLY A 81 1.65 0.62 -28.09
CA GLY A 81 2.45 0.15 -26.95
C GLY A 81 1.63 -0.03 -25.69
N ALA A 82 0.75 0.93 -25.36
CA ALA A 82 -0.14 0.84 -24.21
C ALA A 82 -1.10 -0.36 -24.31
N ARG A 83 -1.69 -0.60 -25.47
CA ARG A 83 -2.56 -1.77 -25.72
C ARG A 83 -1.80 -3.10 -25.59
N ALA A 84 -0.61 -3.19 -26.21
CA ALA A 84 0.22 -4.38 -26.10
C ALA A 84 0.65 -4.67 -24.65
N LYS A 85 0.96 -3.62 -23.88
CA LYS A 85 1.24 -3.73 -22.45
C LYS A 85 0.03 -4.26 -21.68
N ALA A 86 -1.19 -3.78 -21.98
CA ALA A 86 -2.41 -4.29 -21.37
C ALA A 86 -2.66 -5.77 -21.72
N ASP A 87 -2.37 -6.19 -22.96
CA ASP A 87 -2.45 -7.60 -23.34
C ASP A 87 -1.50 -8.47 -22.51
N ALA A 88 -0.24 -8.05 -22.37
CA ALA A 88 0.76 -8.76 -21.58
C ALA A 88 0.39 -8.78 -20.08
N ALA A 89 -0.09 -7.66 -19.52
CA ALA A 89 -0.47 -7.57 -18.13
C ALA A 89 -1.61 -8.52 -17.76
N PHE A 90 -2.68 -8.53 -18.54
CA PHE A 90 -3.81 -9.41 -18.30
C PHE A 90 -3.50 -10.88 -18.57
N SER A 91 -2.63 -11.19 -19.55
CA SER A 91 -2.09 -12.53 -19.73
C SER A 91 -1.31 -13.01 -18.51
N PHE A 92 -0.40 -12.17 -17.99
CA PHE A 92 0.37 -12.46 -16.78
C PHE A 92 -0.53 -12.73 -15.57
N MET A 93 -1.43 -11.80 -15.26
CA MET A 93 -2.33 -11.91 -14.11
C MET A 93 -3.26 -13.12 -14.20
N SER A 94 -3.76 -13.44 -15.40
CA SER A 94 -4.59 -14.63 -15.63
C SER A 94 -3.83 -15.93 -15.38
N LYS A 95 -2.58 -16.03 -15.86
CA LYS A 95 -1.71 -17.19 -15.61
C LYS A 95 -1.33 -17.30 -14.13
N LEU A 96 -1.06 -16.17 -13.47
CA LEU A 96 -0.73 -16.12 -12.05
C LEU A 96 -1.96 -16.41 -11.16
N GLY A 97 -3.17 -16.18 -11.65
CA GLY A 97 -4.42 -16.44 -10.92
C GLY A 97 -4.72 -15.41 -9.83
N LEU A 98 -4.17 -14.20 -9.91
CA LEU A 98 -4.45 -13.13 -8.94
C LEU A 98 -5.62 -12.26 -9.39
N PRO A 99 -6.50 -11.84 -8.43
CA PRO A 99 -7.80 -11.25 -8.77
C PRO A 99 -7.76 -9.75 -9.06
N TYR A 100 -6.67 -9.03 -8.70
CA TYR A 100 -6.64 -7.58 -8.79
C TYR A 100 -5.36 -7.04 -9.42
N TYR A 101 -5.45 -5.78 -9.86
CA TYR A 101 -4.30 -4.94 -10.26
C TYR A 101 -4.47 -3.51 -9.73
N ALA A 102 -3.38 -2.75 -9.72
CA ALA A 102 -3.34 -1.32 -9.40
C ALA A 102 -2.51 -0.57 -10.46
N PHE A 103 -2.80 0.71 -10.69
CA PHE A 103 -2.09 1.51 -11.70
C PHE A 103 -2.00 2.99 -11.35
N HIS A 104 -0.98 3.66 -11.89
CA HIS A 104 -1.01 5.09 -12.15
C HIS A 104 -1.56 5.36 -13.55
N ASP A 105 -2.22 6.50 -13.75
CA ASP A 105 -2.79 6.87 -15.07
C ASP A 105 -1.76 6.79 -16.21
N ARG A 106 -0.51 7.17 -15.94
CA ARG A 106 0.59 7.14 -16.92
C ARG A 106 1.18 5.75 -17.15
N ASP A 107 0.91 4.80 -16.29
CA ASP A 107 1.28 3.41 -16.54
C ASP A 107 0.45 2.79 -17.65
N VAL A 108 -0.83 3.13 -17.68
CA VAL A 108 -1.80 2.52 -18.60
C VAL A 108 -2.03 3.32 -19.87
N ALA A 109 -1.84 4.64 -19.82
CA ALA A 109 -2.03 5.53 -20.97
C ALA A 109 -0.83 6.47 -21.15
N PRO A 110 -0.34 6.67 -22.40
CA PRO A 110 0.73 7.62 -22.65
C PRO A 110 0.26 9.05 -22.44
N GLU A 111 1.18 9.90 -21.98
CA GLU A 111 0.95 11.34 -21.97
C GLU A 111 0.88 11.87 -23.40
N GLY A 112 -0.09 12.74 -23.69
CA GLY A 112 -0.23 13.41 -24.97
C GLY A 112 0.58 14.72 -25.01
N ALA A 113 0.68 15.32 -26.17
CA ALA A 113 1.31 16.62 -26.35
C ALA A 113 0.54 17.75 -25.63
N THR A 114 -0.73 17.54 -25.32
CA THR A 114 -1.58 18.46 -24.58
C THR A 114 -2.32 17.75 -23.44
N PRO A 115 -2.77 18.51 -22.41
CA PRO A 115 -3.60 17.93 -21.37
C PRO A 115 -4.88 17.25 -21.90
N ARG A 116 -5.49 17.80 -22.95
CA ARG A 116 -6.69 17.24 -23.60
C ARG A 116 -6.39 15.88 -24.23
N GLU A 117 -5.31 15.78 -24.98
CA GLU A 117 -4.87 14.53 -25.60
C GLU A 117 -4.56 13.46 -24.55
N SER A 118 -3.92 13.85 -23.43
CA SER A 118 -3.67 12.94 -22.33
C SER A 118 -4.97 12.37 -21.73
N VAL A 119 -6.00 13.20 -21.60
CA VAL A 119 -7.33 12.76 -21.15
C VAL A 119 -7.98 11.81 -22.15
N GLU A 120 -7.88 12.09 -23.44
CA GLU A 120 -8.42 11.24 -24.52
C GLU A 120 -7.71 9.88 -24.56
N ASN A 121 -6.39 9.87 -24.42
CA ASN A 121 -5.58 8.65 -24.32
C ASN A 121 -6.01 7.78 -23.14
N LEU A 122 -6.17 8.39 -21.95
CA LEU A 122 -6.61 7.67 -20.76
C LEU A 122 -8.01 7.07 -20.96
N LYS A 123 -8.97 7.83 -21.49
CA LYS A 123 -10.32 7.33 -21.79
C LYS A 123 -10.29 6.13 -22.75
N ALA A 124 -9.50 6.22 -23.83
CA ALA A 124 -9.36 5.13 -24.78
C ALA A 124 -8.77 3.87 -24.15
N MET A 125 -7.83 4.02 -23.20
CA MET A 125 -7.28 2.88 -22.46
C MET A 125 -8.21 2.33 -21.40
N VAL A 126 -9.04 3.15 -20.76
CA VAL A 126 -10.11 2.70 -19.85
C VAL A 126 -11.07 1.74 -20.57
N ASP A 127 -11.45 2.05 -21.82
CA ASP A 127 -12.29 1.15 -22.63
C ASP A 127 -11.56 -0.19 -22.93
N VAL A 128 -10.25 -0.17 -23.16
CA VAL A 128 -9.45 -1.38 -23.36
C VAL A 128 -9.40 -2.22 -22.08
N LEU A 129 -9.08 -1.60 -20.95
CA LEU A 129 -8.98 -2.26 -19.66
C LEU A 129 -10.33 -2.83 -19.22
N GLY A 130 -11.42 -2.09 -19.42
CA GLY A 130 -12.78 -2.56 -19.09
C GLY A 130 -13.17 -3.83 -19.87
N ARG A 131 -12.83 -3.93 -21.16
CA ARG A 131 -13.02 -5.17 -21.94
C ARG A 131 -12.20 -6.32 -21.37
N LYS A 132 -10.92 -6.07 -21.04
CA LYS A 132 -10.06 -7.11 -20.46
C LYS A 132 -10.54 -7.59 -19.09
N GLN A 133 -11.06 -6.69 -18.26
CA GLN A 133 -11.71 -7.06 -17.00
C GLN A 133 -12.92 -7.99 -17.24
N SER A 134 -13.74 -7.65 -18.24
CA SER A 134 -14.92 -8.47 -18.62
C SER A 134 -14.51 -9.85 -19.12
N ASP A 135 -13.44 -9.94 -19.89
CA ASP A 135 -12.95 -11.18 -20.49
C ASP A 135 -12.27 -12.12 -19.48
N THR A 136 -11.63 -11.55 -18.43
CA THR A 136 -10.79 -12.32 -17.50
C THR A 136 -11.35 -12.42 -16.08
N GLY A 137 -12.27 -11.55 -15.69
CA GLY A 137 -12.75 -11.43 -14.31
C GLY A 137 -11.79 -10.71 -13.35
N ILE A 138 -10.60 -10.30 -13.80
CA ILE A 138 -9.63 -9.53 -13.03
C ILE A 138 -10.17 -8.13 -12.79
N LYS A 139 -10.01 -7.58 -11.58
CA LYS A 139 -10.62 -6.33 -11.13
C LYS A 139 -9.56 -5.29 -10.78
N LEU A 140 -9.95 -4.03 -10.80
CA LEU A 140 -9.11 -2.95 -10.28
C LEU A 140 -9.23 -2.88 -8.75
N LEU A 141 -8.10 -2.94 -8.03
CA LEU A 141 -8.07 -2.70 -6.60
C LEU A 141 -8.18 -1.20 -6.31
N TRP A 142 -7.30 -0.41 -6.90
CA TRP A 142 -7.31 1.04 -6.86
C TRP A 142 -6.54 1.64 -8.04
N GLY A 143 -6.84 2.87 -8.38
CA GLY A 143 -6.09 3.67 -9.34
C GLY A 143 -5.56 4.94 -8.69
N THR A 144 -4.59 5.57 -9.34
CA THR A 144 -4.01 6.85 -8.90
C THR A 144 -3.49 7.66 -10.10
N ALA A 145 -3.11 8.91 -9.84
CA ALA A 145 -2.44 9.78 -10.79
C ALA A 145 -0.93 9.81 -10.52
N ASN A 146 -0.11 9.75 -11.58
CA ASN A 146 1.33 9.99 -11.48
C ASN A 146 1.59 11.50 -11.42
N GLY A 147 1.53 12.08 -10.23
CA GLY A 147 1.81 13.48 -9.94
C GLY A 147 3.27 13.78 -9.61
N PHE A 148 4.23 12.93 -10.02
CA PHE A 148 5.62 13.02 -9.57
C PHE A 148 6.68 12.83 -10.66
N SER A 149 6.46 12.00 -11.67
CA SER A 149 7.49 11.64 -12.65
C SER A 149 7.78 12.75 -13.66
N HIS A 150 6.77 13.49 -14.13
CA HIS A 150 6.98 14.54 -15.10
C HIS A 150 7.69 15.75 -14.46
N ARG A 151 8.64 16.36 -15.19
CA ARG A 151 9.45 17.50 -14.72
C ARG A 151 8.62 18.67 -14.15
N ARG A 152 7.36 18.86 -14.57
CA ARG A 152 6.49 19.92 -14.04
C ARG A 152 6.21 19.75 -12.56
N PHE A 153 6.24 18.54 -12.04
CA PHE A 153 6.01 18.21 -10.65
C PHE A 153 7.28 18.21 -9.79
N MET A 154 8.40 18.73 -10.29
CA MET A 154 9.69 18.74 -9.56
C MET A 154 9.62 19.39 -8.18
N SER A 155 8.64 20.27 -7.94
CA SER A 155 8.40 20.98 -6.67
C SER A 155 6.99 20.68 -6.12
N GLY A 156 6.55 19.45 -6.25
CA GLY A 156 5.20 19.03 -5.84
C GLY A 156 4.16 19.12 -6.96
N ALA A 157 3.03 18.52 -6.72
CA ALA A 157 1.82 18.62 -7.55
C ALA A 157 0.76 19.44 -6.81
N GLY A 158 0.21 18.90 -5.72
CA GLY A 158 -0.76 19.59 -4.85
C GLY A 158 -0.14 20.67 -3.96
N THR A 159 1.17 20.63 -3.72
CA THR A 159 1.91 21.66 -2.97
C THR A 159 2.75 22.58 -3.87
N ASN A 160 2.60 22.47 -5.19
CA ASN A 160 3.42 23.23 -6.12
C ASN A 160 3.27 24.75 -5.92
N PRO A 161 4.38 25.51 -5.91
CA PRO A 161 4.33 26.98 -5.80
C PRO A 161 3.69 27.67 -7.01
N ASP A 162 3.54 26.98 -8.15
CA ASP A 162 2.87 27.48 -9.34
C ASP A 162 1.41 26.98 -9.38
N PRO A 163 0.39 27.88 -9.29
CA PRO A 163 -1.02 27.50 -9.30
C PRO A 163 -1.47 26.84 -10.62
N GLU A 164 -0.78 27.06 -11.74
CA GLU A 164 -1.08 26.40 -13.00
C GLU A 164 -0.67 24.91 -12.95
N ILE A 165 0.41 24.58 -12.25
CA ILE A 165 0.81 23.19 -12.01
C ILE A 165 -0.16 22.51 -11.06
N PHE A 166 -0.60 23.21 -9.99
CA PHE A 166 -1.67 22.73 -9.10
C PHE A 166 -2.96 22.41 -9.90
N ALA A 167 -3.36 23.27 -10.83
CA ALA A 167 -4.51 23.02 -11.68
C ALA A 167 -4.34 21.83 -12.62
N LEU A 168 -3.14 21.61 -13.18
CA LEU A 168 -2.81 20.43 -13.99
C LEU A 168 -2.83 19.14 -13.14
N ALA A 169 -2.32 19.19 -11.92
CA ALA A 169 -2.40 18.09 -10.97
C ALA A 169 -3.86 17.74 -10.65
N ALA A 170 -4.69 18.74 -10.36
CA ALA A 170 -6.12 18.54 -10.12
C ALA A 170 -6.86 17.95 -11.34
N LEU A 171 -6.51 18.34 -12.57
CA LEU A 171 -7.04 17.72 -13.79
C LEU A 171 -6.66 16.24 -13.86
N GLN A 172 -5.38 15.91 -13.65
CA GLN A 172 -4.88 14.55 -13.74
C GLN A 172 -5.51 13.64 -12.68
N VAL A 173 -5.60 14.10 -11.43
CA VAL A 173 -6.27 13.39 -10.33
C VAL A 173 -7.74 13.17 -10.65
N ARG A 174 -8.45 14.19 -11.12
CA ARG A 174 -9.86 14.06 -11.51
C ARG A 174 -10.08 12.98 -12.56
N GLU A 175 -9.27 12.95 -13.60
CA GLU A 175 -9.44 11.96 -14.69
C GLU A 175 -9.00 10.55 -14.24
N ALA A 176 -7.99 10.42 -13.40
CA ALA A 176 -7.63 9.14 -12.80
C ALA A 176 -8.72 8.61 -11.85
N MET A 177 -9.39 9.48 -11.09
CA MET A 177 -10.56 9.09 -10.28
C MET A 177 -11.74 8.65 -11.14
N ASN A 178 -12.01 9.33 -12.27
CA ASN A 178 -13.03 8.93 -13.24
C ASN A 178 -12.71 7.56 -13.85
N ALA A 179 -11.45 7.32 -14.22
CA ALA A 179 -10.96 6.03 -14.72
C ALA A 179 -11.12 4.93 -13.67
N THR A 180 -10.72 5.19 -12.42
CA THR A 180 -10.86 4.25 -11.30
C THR A 180 -12.32 3.85 -11.11
N LYS A 181 -13.24 4.79 -11.09
CA LYS A 181 -14.68 4.52 -10.99
C LYS A 181 -15.20 3.71 -12.17
N ALA A 182 -14.85 4.11 -13.40
CA ALA A 182 -15.30 3.43 -14.62
C ALA A 182 -14.85 1.96 -14.69
N LEU A 183 -13.67 1.66 -14.12
CA LEU A 183 -13.10 0.31 -14.02
C LEU A 183 -13.55 -0.44 -12.75
N GLY A 184 -14.49 0.11 -11.96
CA GLY A 184 -15.02 -0.54 -10.78
C GLY A 184 -14.06 -0.59 -9.59
N GLY A 185 -13.01 0.22 -9.58
CA GLY A 185 -12.13 0.40 -8.43
C GLY A 185 -12.89 1.03 -7.27
N ILE A 186 -12.58 0.59 -6.05
CA ILE A 186 -13.30 1.03 -4.85
C ILE A 186 -12.58 2.20 -4.19
N ASN A 187 -11.26 2.13 -4.06
CA ASN A 187 -10.43 3.15 -3.44
C ASN A 187 -9.64 3.95 -4.48
N TYR A 188 -9.16 5.10 -4.06
CA TYR A 188 -8.24 5.95 -4.82
C TYR A 188 -7.02 6.27 -3.94
N VAL A 189 -5.82 5.97 -4.41
CA VAL A 189 -4.57 6.23 -3.67
C VAL A 189 -3.96 7.57 -4.09
N LEU A 190 -3.32 8.25 -3.15
CA LEU A 190 -2.45 9.40 -3.36
C LEU A 190 -1.10 9.10 -2.72
N TRP A 191 -0.08 8.93 -3.56
CA TRP A 191 1.31 8.92 -3.13
C TRP A 191 1.93 10.29 -3.35
N GLY A 192 2.42 10.89 -2.27
CA GLY A 192 2.96 12.25 -2.24
C GLY A 192 4.43 12.35 -2.61
N GLY A 193 4.92 11.61 -3.62
CA GLY A 193 6.35 11.47 -3.93
C GLY A 193 7.13 12.77 -4.12
N ARG A 194 6.47 13.86 -4.53
CA ARG A 194 7.06 15.19 -4.64
C ARG A 194 6.43 16.22 -3.70
N GLU A 195 5.46 15.81 -2.88
CA GLU A 195 4.85 16.67 -1.86
C GLU A 195 5.78 16.78 -0.65
N GLY A 196 6.66 17.77 -0.71
CA GLY A 196 7.73 17.95 0.26
C GLY A 196 8.79 18.94 -0.23
N TYR A 197 9.93 19.00 0.42
CA TYR A 197 10.97 19.99 0.11
C TYR A 197 12.39 19.45 0.25
N GLU A 198 13.31 20.08 -0.47
CA GLU A 198 14.76 19.85 -0.39
C GLU A 198 15.44 20.80 0.59
N THR A 199 14.98 22.06 0.66
CA THR A 199 15.55 23.12 1.49
C THR A 199 14.48 24.11 1.95
N LEU A 200 14.59 24.56 3.18
CA LEU A 200 13.73 25.64 3.72
C LEU A 200 14.00 27.02 3.13
N LEU A 201 15.06 27.18 2.34
CA LEU A 201 15.43 28.46 1.77
C LEU A 201 14.46 28.97 0.69
N ASN A 202 13.70 28.06 0.09
CA ASN A 202 12.72 28.36 -0.96
C ASN A 202 11.31 27.79 -0.66
N THR A 203 11.06 27.37 0.58
CA THR A 203 9.82 26.68 0.96
C THR A 203 9.06 27.47 2.02
N ASP A 204 7.77 27.73 1.77
CA ASP A 204 6.83 28.22 2.76
C ASP A 204 5.97 27.05 3.28
N LEU A 205 6.43 26.44 4.37
CA LEU A 205 5.77 25.28 4.99
C LEU A 205 4.30 25.53 5.34
N LYS A 206 3.97 26.75 5.76
CA LYS A 206 2.59 27.10 6.10
C LYS A 206 1.71 27.14 4.86
N HIS A 207 2.21 27.76 3.80
CA HIS A 207 1.49 27.87 2.54
C HIS A 207 1.31 26.50 1.89
N GLU A 208 2.37 25.72 1.77
CA GLU A 208 2.32 24.37 1.19
C GLU A 208 1.41 23.42 2.00
N GLY A 209 1.44 23.50 3.35
CA GLY A 209 0.51 22.74 4.19
C GLY A 209 -0.97 23.12 3.97
N GLN A 210 -1.26 24.41 3.72
CA GLN A 210 -2.61 24.86 3.36
C GLN A 210 -3.03 24.33 1.97
N GLN A 211 -2.12 24.38 0.99
CA GLN A 211 -2.34 23.85 -0.35
C GLN A 211 -2.62 22.35 -0.30
N PHE A 212 -1.79 21.57 0.41
CA PHE A 212 -1.94 20.13 0.53
C PHE A 212 -3.29 19.76 1.17
N GLY A 213 -3.64 20.39 2.29
CA GLY A 213 -4.94 20.19 2.94
C GLY A 213 -6.10 20.54 2.01
N ARG A 214 -6.03 21.68 1.30
CA ARG A 214 -7.10 22.05 0.35
C ARG A 214 -7.19 21.10 -0.83
N PHE A 215 -6.05 20.63 -1.35
CA PHE A 215 -6.04 19.66 -2.45
C PHE A 215 -6.75 18.36 -2.04
N LEU A 216 -6.43 17.82 -0.85
CA LEU A 216 -7.09 16.63 -0.32
C LEU A 216 -8.59 16.82 -0.10
N GLN A 217 -9.02 17.98 0.43
CA GLN A 217 -10.44 18.31 0.56
C GLN A 217 -11.15 18.29 -0.79
N MET A 218 -10.53 18.87 -1.83
CA MET A 218 -11.08 18.85 -3.19
C MET A 218 -11.18 17.42 -3.76
N VAL A 219 -10.23 16.55 -3.47
CA VAL A 219 -10.24 15.13 -3.86
C VAL A 219 -11.40 14.41 -3.19
N VAL A 220 -11.60 14.60 -1.89
CA VAL A 220 -12.71 14.01 -1.12
C VAL A 220 -14.06 14.55 -1.61
N GLU A 221 -14.19 15.87 -1.81
CA GLU A 221 -15.38 16.50 -2.40
C GLU A 221 -15.71 15.87 -3.76
N TYR A 222 -14.69 15.66 -4.60
CA TYR A 222 -14.89 15.06 -5.92
C TYR A 222 -15.24 13.57 -5.84
N LYS A 223 -14.63 12.81 -4.92
CA LYS A 223 -14.99 11.41 -4.62
C LYS A 223 -16.50 11.29 -4.36
N HIS A 224 -17.04 12.14 -3.47
CA HIS A 224 -18.47 12.16 -3.18
C HIS A 224 -19.31 12.57 -4.39
N LYS A 225 -18.90 13.60 -5.11
CA LYS A 225 -19.59 14.08 -6.32
C LYS A 225 -19.76 12.98 -7.37
N ILE A 226 -18.73 12.17 -7.60
CA ILE A 226 -18.81 11.08 -8.58
C ILE A 226 -19.37 9.78 -7.98
N GLY A 227 -19.54 9.67 -6.66
CA GLY A 227 -20.00 8.46 -5.98
C GLY A 227 -18.98 7.32 -6.06
N LEU A 228 -17.70 7.60 -5.85
CA LEU A 228 -16.67 6.55 -5.65
C LEU A 228 -16.87 5.95 -4.25
N PRO A 229 -17.07 4.61 -4.11
CA PRO A 229 -17.65 4.05 -2.89
C PRO A 229 -16.70 3.93 -1.70
N GLY A 230 -15.40 3.74 -1.94
CA GLY A 230 -14.41 3.48 -0.90
C GLY A 230 -13.81 4.75 -0.29
N PHE A 231 -12.53 4.66 0.03
CA PHE A 231 -11.78 5.75 0.65
C PHE A 231 -10.77 6.38 -0.32
N VAL A 232 -10.42 7.62 -0.05
CA VAL A 232 -9.15 8.18 -0.49
C VAL A 232 -8.10 7.64 0.46
N LEU A 233 -6.99 7.15 -0.07
CA LEU A 233 -5.89 6.60 0.71
C LEU A 233 -4.65 7.47 0.49
N ILE A 234 -3.99 7.89 1.57
CA ILE A 234 -2.64 8.47 1.50
C ILE A 234 -1.65 7.33 1.73
N GLU A 235 -0.59 7.32 0.95
CA GLU A 235 0.52 6.39 1.10
C GLU A 235 1.71 7.13 1.71
N PRO A 236 1.96 6.94 3.02
CA PRO A 236 3.04 7.63 3.71
C PRO A 236 4.42 7.22 3.22
N LYS A 237 5.31 8.20 3.09
CA LYS A 237 6.74 7.99 2.82
C LYS A 237 7.55 9.12 3.43
N PRO A 238 8.66 8.85 4.16
CA PRO A 238 9.40 9.92 4.85
C PRO A 238 10.27 10.76 3.91
N ARG A 239 10.77 10.15 2.84
CA ARG A 239 11.73 10.73 1.88
C ARG A 239 11.81 9.89 0.62
N GLU A 240 12.51 10.41 -0.40
CA GLU A 240 12.72 9.78 -1.70
C GLU A 240 11.43 9.73 -2.55
N PRO A 241 11.40 10.54 -3.62
CA PRO A 241 12.52 11.35 -4.15
C PRO A 241 12.76 12.67 -3.41
N SER A 242 11.80 13.25 -2.70
CA SER A 242 12.01 14.48 -1.94
C SER A 242 12.74 14.18 -0.63
N LYS A 243 13.61 15.11 -0.20
CA LYS A 243 14.40 14.93 1.02
C LYS A 243 13.53 14.88 2.28
N HIS A 244 12.47 15.69 2.32
CA HIS A 244 11.51 15.78 3.40
C HIS A 244 10.10 15.73 2.82
N GLN A 245 9.45 14.57 2.84
CA GLN A 245 8.04 14.44 2.45
C GLN A 245 7.14 14.83 3.62
N TYR A 246 5.97 15.43 3.30
CA TYR A 246 5.02 15.89 4.32
C TYR A 246 4.29 14.73 4.99
N ASP A 247 3.96 13.70 4.24
CA ASP A 247 3.24 12.52 4.67
C ASP A 247 4.18 11.42 5.21
N PHE A 248 5.02 11.79 6.18
CA PHE A 248 6.18 11.03 6.66
C PHE A 248 5.86 9.59 7.11
N ASP A 249 4.82 9.42 7.93
CA ASP A 249 4.38 8.16 8.54
C ASP A 249 2.89 8.23 8.91
N VAL A 250 2.34 7.13 9.43
CA VAL A 250 0.93 7.05 9.87
C VAL A 250 0.59 8.12 10.91
N ALA A 251 1.47 8.38 11.89
CA ALA A 251 1.22 9.37 12.94
C ALA A 251 1.14 10.79 12.36
N THR A 252 2.06 11.13 11.47
CA THR A 252 2.11 12.43 10.80
C THR A 252 0.88 12.62 9.91
N VAL A 253 0.53 11.63 9.10
CA VAL A 253 -0.69 11.67 8.26
C VAL A 253 -1.93 11.86 9.12
N PHE A 254 -2.07 11.14 10.22
CA PHE A 254 -3.23 11.30 11.11
C PHE A 254 -3.32 12.73 11.68
N GLY A 255 -2.20 13.29 12.12
CA GLY A 255 -2.13 14.68 12.60
C GLY A 255 -2.58 15.69 11.55
N MET A 256 -2.12 15.53 10.30
CA MET A 256 -2.53 16.35 9.17
C MET A 256 -4.04 16.19 8.87
N LEU A 257 -4.54 14.95 8.83
CA LEU A 257 -5.96 14.68 8.57
C LEU A 257 -6.86 15.31 9.63
N GLN A 258 -6.49 15.24 10.91
CA GLN A 258 -7.20 15.92 11.98
C GLN A 258 -7.21 17.45 11.81
N GLN A 259 -6.06 18.03 11.47
CA GLN A 259 -5.95 19.47 11.22
C GLN A 259 -6.89 19.93 10.09
N TRP A 260 -7.11 19.10 9.08
CA TRP A 260 -7.95 19.43 7.92
C TRP A 260 -9.39 18.90 8.02
N GLY A 261 -9.74 18.18 9.11
CA GLY A 261 -11.06 17.58 9.30
C GLY A 261 -11.37 16.43 8.37
N LEU A 262 -10.34 15.66 7.96
CA LEU A 262 -10.42 14.58 6.97
C LEU A 262 -10.21 13.18 7.57
N ASP A 263 -10.00 13.05 8.88
CA ASP A 263 -9.68 11.78 9.55
C ASP A 263 -10.78 10.71 9.47
N LYS A 264 -12.00 11.08 9.08
CA LYS A 264 -13.10 10.13 8.81
C LYS A 264 -13.27 9.77 7.33
N GLU A 265 -12.67 10.54 6.42
CA GLU A 265 -12.83 10.41 4.97
C GLU A 265 -11.62 9.79 4.28
N VAL A 266 -10.44 9.96 4.87
CA VAL A 266 -9.16 9.52 4.33
C VAL A 266 -8.56 8.46 5.23
N LYS A 267 -7.97 7.44 4.62
CA LYS A 267 -7.23 6.38 5.31
C LYS A 267 -5.82 6.28 4.75
N VAL A 268 -5.05 5.30 5.22
CA VAL A 268 -3.68 5.08 4.72
C VAL A 268 -3.58 3.79 3.91
N ASN A 269 -2.71 3.83 2.89
CA ASN A 269 -2.15 2.69 2.19
C ASN A 269 -0.70 2.54 2.67
N ILE A 270 -0.42 1.54 3.49
CA ILE A 270 0.88 1.43 4.17
C ILE A 270 1.79 0.53 3.35
N GLU A 271 2.95 1.07 2.97
CA GLU A 271 3.99 0.29 2.32
C GLU A 271 5.06 -0.16 3.33
N ALA A 272 5.46 -1.44 3.24
CA ALA A 272 6.43 -2.03 4.17
C ALA A 272 7.81 -1.36 4.10
N ASN A 273 8.31 -1.05 2.89
CA ASN A 273 9.60 -0.38 2.73
C ASN A 273 9.55 1.09 3.20
N HIS A 274 8.43 1.78 2.98
CA HIS A 274 8.25 3.15 3.48
C HIS A 274 8.27 3.20 5.02
N ALA A 275 7.65 2.23 5.69
CA ALA A 275 7.77 2.08 7.15
C ALA A 275 9.24 1.91 7.58
N THR A 276 10.00 1.05 6.89
CA THR A 276 11.44 0.85 7.14
C THR A 276 12.23 2.15 6.97
N LEU A 277 11.94 2.93 5.92
CA LEU A 277 12.58 4.23 5.67
C LEU A 277 12.23 5.27 6.74
N ALA A 278 11.05 5.19 7.33
CA ALA A 278 10.61 6.04 8.44
C ALA A 278 11.25 5.63 9.79
N GLY A 279 11.93 4.49 9.84
CA GLY A 279 12.53 3.95 11.06
C GLY A 279 11.56 3.14 11.92
N HIS A 280 10.46 2.69 11.32
CA HIS A 280 9.41 1.87 11.94
C HIS A 280 9.45 0.44 11.43
N SER A 281 8.92 -0.49 12.21
CA SER A 281 8.56 -1.80 11.69
C SER A 281 7.20 -1.76 10.99
N PHE A 282 6.94 -2.70 10.10
CA PHE A 282 5.70 -2.71 9.32
C PHE A 282 4.47 -2.93 10.21
N GLU A 283 4.56 -3.84 11.17
CA GLU A 283 3.48 -4.09 12.14
C GLU A 283 3.21 -2.90 13.05
N HIS A 284 4.22 -2.02 13.31
CA HIS A 284 4.01 -0.77 14.05
C HIS A 284 3.03 0.15 13.30
N GLU A 285 3.31 0.42 12.04
CA GLU A 285 2.47 1.29 11.21
C GLU A 285 1.03 0.73 11.07
N ILE A 286 0.89 -0.58 10.84
CA ILE A 286 -0.42 -1.25 10.77
C ILE A 286 -1.17 -1.13 12.10
N SER A 287 -0.50 -1.42 13.21
CA SER A 287 -1.10 -1.39 14.55
C SER A 287 -1.54 0.03 14.94
N LEU A 288 -0.72 1.03 14.63
CA LEU A 288 -1.02 2.43 14.87
C LEU A 288 -2.20 2.90 14.00
N ALA A 289 -2.20 2.58 12.72
CA ALA A 289 -3.31 2.92 11.82
C ALA A 289 -4.64 2.31 12.27
N ASN A 290 -4.62 1.06 12.76
CA ASN A 290 -5.79 0.42 13.35
C ASN A 290 -6.26 1.16 14.63
N ALA A 291 -5.35 1.50 15.53
CA ALA A 291 -5.67 2.22 16.77
C ALA A 291 -6.26 3.61 16.51
N LEU A 292 -5.80 4.28 15.44
CA LEU A 292 -6.28 5.59 15.00
C LEU A 292 -7.53 5.53 14.10
N GLY A 293 -7.94 4.32 13.67
CA GLY A 293 -9.11 4.09 12.80
C GLY A 293 -8.92 4.52 11.34
N ILE A 294 -7.67 4.64 10.89
CA ILE A 294 -7.33 5.07 9.52
C ILE A 294 -6.66 3.99 8.67
N PHE A 295 -6.63 2.74 9.10
CA PHE A 295 -6.13 1.64 8.28
C PHE A 295 -7.01 1.42 7.04
N GLY A 296 -6.40 1.29 5.86
CA GLY A 296 -7.11 1.15 4.58
C GLY A 296 -6.62 0.01 3.69
N SER A 297 -5.36 0.02 3.30
CA SER A 297 -4.76 -0.94 2.37
C SER A 297 -3.27 -1.09 2.63
N LEU A 298 -2.63 -2.06 1.98
CA LEU A 298 -1.19 -2.31 2.11
C LEU A 298 -0.54 -2.40 0.72
N ASP A 299 0.66 -1.81 0.61
CA ASP A 299 1.60 -2.09 -0.45
C ASP A 299 2.70 -3.02 0.09
N MET A 300 2.67 -4.24 -0.48
CA MET A 300 3.52 -5.33 0.00
C MET A 300 4.84 -5.35 -0.74
N ASN A 301 5.88 -5.13 0.01
CA ASN A 301 7.26 -5.32 -0.39
C ASN A 301 8.10 -5.55 0.87
N ARG A 302 9.40 -5.35 0.77
CA ARG A 302 10.31 -5.22 1.90
C ARG A 302 11.41 -4.22 1.60
N GLY A 303 11.83 -3.50 2.62
CA GLY A 303 13.03 -2.69 2.64
C GLY A 303 14.22 -3.40 3.27
N ASP A 304 15.33 -2.72 3.23
CA ASP A 304 16.54 -3.06 3.98
C ASP A 304 16.92 -1.83 4.81
N MET A 305 16.90 -1.96 6.13
CA MET A 305 17.19 -0.86 7.05
C MET A 305 18.59 -0.26 6.85
N GLN A 306 19.52 -1.00 6.27
CA GLN A 306 20.89 -0.55 6.02
C GLN A 306 21.04 0.20 4.69
N CYS A 307 20.16 -0.05 3.71
CA CYS A 307 20.26 0.55 2.39
C CYS A 307 19.89 2.05 2.38
N GLY A 308 18.89 2.46 3.14
CA GLY A 308 18.47 3.86 3.23
C GLY A 308 17.72 4.41 2.00
N TRP A 309 17.35 3.56 1.04
CA TRP A 309 16.51 3.89 -0.11
C TRP A 309 15.43 2.82 -0.32
N ASP A 310 14.48 3.14 -1.17
CA ASP A 310 13.38 2.25 -1.50
C ASP A 310 13.85 1.12 -2.42
N THR A 311 13.91 -0.08 -1.88
CA THR A 311 14.41 -1.24 -2.60
C THR A 311 13.33 -1.97 -3.41
N ASP A 312 12.06 -1.80 -3.06
CA ASP A 312 10.90 -2.44 -3.68
C ASP A 312 11.13 -3.95 -3.90
N GLN A 313 11.65 -4.65 -2.90
CA GLN A 313 11.85 -6.08 -3.00
C GLN A 313 10.56 -6.82 -2.64
N PHE A 314 10.31 -7.96 -3.31
CA PHE A 314 9.22 -8.83 -2.90
C PHE A 314 9.42 -9.32 -1.45
N PRO A 315 8.34 -9.42 -0.65
CA PRO A 315 8.44 -9.90 0.73
C PRO A 315 8.92 -11.35 0.75
N ASN A 316 9.79 -11.68 1.72
CA ASN A 316 10.30 -13.05 1.91
C ASN A 316 10.59 -13.39 3.38
N ASN A 317 10.32 -12.47 4.32
CA ASN A 317 10.47 -12.72 5.75
C ASN A 317 9.12 -13.16 6.33
N ILE A 318 9.06 -14.41 6.76
CA ILE A 318 7.83 -15.03 7.26
C ILE A 318 7.43 -14.45 8.62
N ALA A 319 8.39 -14.22 9.53
CA ALA A 319 8.10 -13.73 10.87
C ALA A 319 7.50 -12.32 10.84
N ASP A 320 8.11 -11.39 10.09
CA ASP A 320 7.62 -10.02 9.93
C ASP A 320 6.23 -10.02 9.27
N THR A 321 6.05 -10.85 8.24
CA THR A 321 4.77 -10.94 7.54
C THR A 321 3.69 -11.57 8.43
N ALA A 322 4.02 -12.53 9.27
CA ALA A 322 3.09 -13.14 10.22
C ALA A 322 2.60 -12.12 11.25
N LEU A 323 3.51 -11.29 11.80
CA LEU A 323 3.14 -10.21 12.71
C LEU A 323 2.29 -9.15 12.02
N ALA A 324 2.64 -8.74 10.79
CA ALA A 324 1.84 -7.82 10.01
C ALA A 324 0.41 -8.36 9.80
N MET A 325 0.26 -9.62 9.36
CA MET A 325 -1.05 -10.26 9.18
C MET A 325 -1.81 -10.40 10.51
N TYR A 326 -1.13 -10.70 11.60
CA TYR A 326 -1.76 -10.73 12.93
C TYR A 326 -2.42 -9.38 13.26
N TYR A 327 -1.71 -8.27 13.11
CA TYR A 327 -2.26 -6.96 13.41
C TYR A 327 -3.31 -6.49 12.40
N VAL A 328 -3.20 -6.86 11.12
CA VAL A 328 -4.27 -6.67 10.14
C VAL A 328 -5.56 -7.36 10.61
N MET A 329 -5.45 -8.62 11.04
CA MET A 329 -6.60 -9.39 11.48
C MET A 329 -7.17 -8.90 12.83
N GLN A 330 -6.33 -8.44 13.75
CA GLN A 330 -6.77 -7.79 14.99
C GLN A 330 -7.54 -6.50 14.73
N GLY A 331 -7.22 -5.77 13.68
CA GLY A 331 -7.94 -4.57 13.20
C GLY A 331 -9.24 -4.86 12.45
N GLY A 332 -9.61 -6.14 12.26
CA GLY A 332 -10.82 -6.55 11.52
C GLY A 332 -10.57 -6.92 10.05
N GLY A 333 -9.33 -6.99 9.63
CA GLY A 333 -8.94 -7.34 8.26
C GLY A 333 -9.09 -6.19 7.27
N MET A 334 -8.86 -6.49 6.00
CA MET A 334 -9.04 -5.52 4.91
C MET A 334 -10.49 -5.57 4.40
N THR A 335 -11.21 -4.45 4.50
CA THR A 335 -12.61 -4.38 4.06
C THR A 335 -12.71 -4.01 2.58
N HIS A 336 -12.05 -2.94 2.18
CA HIS A 336 -12.03 -2.41 0.82
C HIS A 336 -10.63 -2.37 0.20
N GLY A 337 -9.58 -2.47 1.03
CA GLY A 337 -8.19 -2.56 0.60
C GLY A 337 -7.79 -3.94 0.13
N GLY A 338 -6.52 -4.15 -0.01
CA GLY A 338 -5.88 -5.42 -0.39
C GLY A 338 -4.38 -5.33 -0.20
N LEU A 339 -3.67 -6.33 -0.68
CA LEU A 339 -2.21 -6.40 -0.72
C LEU A 339 -1.78 -6.17 -2.17
N ASN A 340 -1.44 -4.94 -2.51
CA ASN A 340 -0.82 -4.65 -3.78
C ASN A 340 0.69 -4.94 -3.69
N PHE A 341 1.27 -5.63 -4.66
CA PHE A 341 2.72 -5.83 -4.70
C PHE A 341 3.40 -4.62 -5.33
N ASP A 342 3.70 -3.59 -4.51
CA ASP A 342 4.62 -2.52 -4.90
C ASP A 342 6.06 -3.03 -4.82
N ALA A 343 6.37 -3.96 -5.71
CA ALA A 343 7.62 -4.70 -5.73
C ALA A 343 8.05 -5.02 -7.14
N LYS A 344 9.37 -5.02 -7.37
CA LYS A 344 9.97 -5.26 -8.69
C LYS A 344 10.95 -6.42 -8.64
N ALA A 345 10.98 -7.20 -9.72
CA ALA A 345 12.03 -8.18 -9.94
C ALA A 345 13.40 -7.46 -9.97
N ARG A 346 14.46 -8.14 -9.54
CA ARG A 346 15.78 -7.50 -9.52
C ARG A 346 16.32 -7.29 -10.94
N ARG A 347 17.17 -6.27 -11.11
CA ARG A 347 17.83 -5.93 -12.38
C ARG A 347 18.52 -7.11 -13.05
N GLN A 348 18.99 -8.09 -12.28
CA GLN A 348 19.66 -9.30 -12.80
C GLN A 348 18.71 -10.48 -13.07
N SER A 349 17.41 -10.34 -12.79
CA SER A 349 16.38 -11.33 -13.10
C SER A 349 15.80 -11.02 -14.47
N LEU A 350 16.40 -11.59 -15.52
CA LEU A 350 16.22 -11.13 -16.91
C LEU A 350 15.05 -11.79 -17.63
N ASP A 351 14.72 -13.02 -17.26
CA ASP A 351 13.77 -13.82 -17.99
C ASP A 351 12.32 -13.46 -17.64
N PRO A 352 11.37 -13.51 -18.60
CA PRO A 352 9.96 -13.24 -18.30
C PRO A 352 9.39 -14.13 -17.18
N ILE A 353 9.92 -15.35 -17.01
CA ILE A 353 9.51 -16.28 -15.96
C ILE A 353 9.87 -15.79 -14.56
N ASP A 354 10.92 -14.97 -14.41
CA ASP A 354 11.34 -14.41 -13.12
C ASP A 354 10.25 -13.54 -12.48
N MET A 355 9.37 -12.94 -13.30
CA MET A 355 8.20 -12.22 -12.79
C MET A 355 7.24 -13.14 -12.04
N PHE A 356 7.06 -14.37 -12.53
CA PHE A 356 6.24 -15.38 -11.85
C PHE A 356 6.90 -15.84 -10.56
N HIS A 357 8.20 -16.16 -10.58
CA HIS A 357 8.93 -16.57 -9.38
C HIS A 357 8.85 -15.49 -8.28
N ALA A 358 9.01 -14.22 -8.64
CA ALA A 358 8.93 -13.11 -7.71
C ALA A 358 7.54 -13.00 -7.06
N HIS A 359 6.48 -13.04 -7.85
CA HIS A 359 5.10 -12.95 -7.34
C HIS A 359 4.68 -14.20 -6.57
N ILE A 360 5.04 -15.40 -7.03
CA ILE A 360 4.77 -16.66 -6.31
C ILE A 360 5.39 -16.60 -4.92
N GLY A 361 6.66 -16.20 -4.83
CA GLY A 361 7.33 -16.07 -3.54
C GLY A 361 6.65 -15.07 -2.60
N GLY A 362 6.29 -13.90 -3.11
CA GLY A 362 5.59 -12.86 -2.34
C GLY A 362 4.19 -13.31 -1.88
N VAL A 363 3.42 -13.91 -2.78
CA VAL A 363 2.09 -14.47 -2.49
C VAL A 363 2.16 -15.55 -1.40
N ASP A 364 3.08 -16.49 -1.55
CA ASP A 364 3.22 -17.61 -0.59
C ASP A 364 3.68 -17.13 0.79
N VAL A 365 4.56 -16.15 0.88
CA VAL A 365 4.99 -15.58 2.16
C VAL A 365 3.81 -14.89 2.86
N CYS A 366 2.99 -14.13 2.14
CA CYS A 366 1.80 -13.49 2.71
C CYS A 366 0.74 -14.52 3.11
N ALA A 367 0.52 -15.55 2.29
CA ALA A 367 -0.41 -16.63 2.60
C ALA A 367 0.02 -17.41 3.85
N ARG A 368 1.30 -17.76 3.95
CA ARG A 368 1.86 -18.40 5.13
C ARG A 368 1.77 -17.50 6.36
N GLY A 369 2.05 -16.21 6.20
CA GLY A 369 1.89 -15.22 7.28
C GLY A 369 0.46 -15.17 7.82
N LEU A 370 -0.54 -15.22 6.95
CA LEU A 370 -1.95 -15.26 7.35
C LEU A 370 -2.29 -16.56 8.11
N LEU A 371 -1.78 -17.71 7.66
CA LEU A 371 -1.98 -18.98 8.35
C LEU A 371 -1.33 -19.02 9.75
N ILE A 372 -0.18 -18.40 9.90
CA ILE A 372 0.48 -18.24 11.20
C ILE A 372 -0.32 -17.30 12.09
N ALA A 373 -0.80 -16.17 11.54
CA ALA A 373 -1.66 -15.23 12.26
C ALA A 373 -2.96 -15.90 12.76
N GLU A 374 -3.57 -16.78 11.95
CA GLU A 374 -4.71 -17.60 12.38
C GLU A 374 -4.39 -18.44 13.62
N GLN A 375 -3.23 -19.12 13.62
CA GLN A 375 -2.81 -19.94 14.75
C GLN A 375 -2.54 -19.09 15.99
N MET A 376 -1.88 -17.93 15.85
CA MET A 376 -1.63 -17.00 16.95
C MET A 376 -2.94 -16.46 17.56
N ILE A 377 -3.93 -16.16 16.72
CA ILE A 377 -5.26 -15.70 17.15
C ILE A 377 -6.00 -16.84 17.87
N ALA A 378 -5.95 -18.06 17.33
CA ALA A 378 -6.60 -19.22 17.92
C ALA A 378 -5.98 -19.62 19.26
N ASP A 379 -4.66 -19.50 19.45
CA ASP A 379 -3.97 -19.70 20.72
C ASP A 379 -4.40 -18.64 21.76
N GLY A 380 -4.59 -17.39 21.34
CA GLY A 380 -5.07 -16.30 22.19
C GLY A 380 -4.11 -15.81 23.25
N GLY A 381 -2.93 -16.39 23.39
CA GLY A 381 -1.96 -16.11 24.47
C GLY A 381 -1.51 -14.64 24.50
N MET A 382 -1.25 -14.03 23.34
CA MET A 382 -0.85 -12.62 23.26
C MET A 382 -2.02 -11.69 23.67
N ALA A 383 -3.22 -11.91 23.16
CA ALA A 383 -4.38 -11.10 23.51
C ALA A 383 -4.71 -11.21 25.01
N LYS A 384 -4.63 -12.41 25.57
CA LYS A 384 -4.80 -12.66 27.01
C LYS A 384 -3.76 -11.90 27.82
N PHE A 385 -2.49 -11.98 27.46
CA PHE A 385 -1.41 -11.28 28.17
C PHE A 385 -1.64 -9.77 28.17
N VAL A 386 -2.00 -9.18 27.02
CA VAL A 386 -2.30 -7.74 26.91
C VAL A 386 -3.49 -7.38 27.79
N ALA A 387 -4.59 -8.15 27.76
CA ALA A 387 -5.76 -7.90 28.59
C ALA A 387 -5.44 -7.94 30.08
N GLU A 388 -4.66 -8.93 30.54
CA GLU A 388 -4.21 -9.06 31.92
C GLU A 388 -3.30 -7.89 32.35
N ARG A 389 -2.38 -7.47 31.48
CA ARG A 389 -1.47 -6.35 31.72
C ARG A 389 -2.20 -5.05 31.99
N TYR A 390 -3.30 -4.80 31.31
CA TYR A 390 -4.10 -3.58 31.42
C TYR A 390 -5.34 -3.72 32.31
N ALA A 391 -5.56 -4.86 32.98
CA ALA A 391 -6.73 -5.13 33.77
C ALA A 391 -6.94 -4.12 34.90
N GLY A 392 -5.87 -3.54 35.44
CA GLY A 392 -5.95 -2.50 36.49
C GLY A 392 -6.74 -1.26 36.06
N TRP A 393 -6.80 -0.94 34.78
CA TRP A 393 -7.58 0.17 34.25
C TRP A 393 -9.10 -0.06 34.28
N GLN A 394 -9.57 -1.27 34.59
CA GLN A 394 -11.00 -1.55 34.78
C GLN A 394 -11.51 -1.10 36.17
N GLN A 395 -10.65 -0.68 37.09
CA GLN A 395 -11.04 -0.17 38.38
C GLN A 395 -11.82 1.16 38.25
N PRO A 396 -12.84 1.41 39.09
CA PRO A 396 -13.72 2.60 38.95
C PRO A 396 -12.97 3.94 38.90
N TRP A 397 -11.96 4.11 39.77
CA TRP A 397 -11.17 5.34 39.80
C TRP A 397 -10.36 5.56 38.51
N ALA A 398 -9.78 4.49 37.95
CA ALA A 398 -9.01 4.55 36.75
C ALA A 398 -9.91 4.85 35.54
N GLN A 399 -11.09 4.24 35.47
CA GLN A 399 -12.09 4.54 34.45
C GLN A 399 -12.58 6.00 34.53
N GLN A 400 -12.75 6.57 35.72
CA GLN A 400 -13.10 7.98 35.90
C GLN A 400 -11.98 8.91 35.41
N ALA A 401 -10.71 8.56 35.67
CA ALA A 401 -9.57 9.31 35.23
C ALA A 401 -9.50 9.33 33.67
N LEU A 402 -9.63 8.16 33.01
CA LEU A 402 -9.65 8.05 31.55
C LEU A 402 -10.83 8.79 30.89
N ALA A 403 -11.98 8.82 31.58
CA ALA A 403 -13.16 9.53 31.09
C ALA A 403 -13.11 11.05 31.31
N GLY A 404 -11.97 11.60 31.78
CA GLY A 404 -11.83 13.02 32.06
C GLY A 404 -12.69 13.53 33.25
N LYS A 405 -13.14 12.62 34.12
CA LYS A 405 -14.00 12.92 35.30
C LYS A 405 -13.20 13.10 36.55
N SER A 406 -11.90 13.01 36.52
CA SER A 406 -10.99 13.23 37.64
C SER A 406 -9.93 14.26 37.24
N THR A 407 -9.62 15.15 38.22
CA THR A 407 -8.51 16.10 38.13
C THR A 407 -7.17 15.42 38.46
N LEU A 408 -6.07 16.08 38.15
CA LEU A 408 -4.73 15.63 38.54
C LEU A 408 -4.63 15.51 40.08
N ALA A 409 -5.22 16.46 40.82
CA ALA A 409 -5.22 16.46 42.30
C ALA A 409 -5.92 15.23 42.86
N GLU A 410 -7.13 14.92 42.39
CA GLU A 410 -7.88 13.74 42.84
C GLU A 410 -7.16 12.42 42.56
N VAL A 411 -6.49 12.29 41.38
CA VAL A 411 -5.66 11.13 41.05
C VAL A 411 -4.44 11.04 41.99
N ALA A 412 -3.80 12.18 42.28
CA ALA A 412 -2.67 12.24 43.21
C ALA A 412 -3.11 11.88 44.68
N ASP A 413 -4.25 12.38 45.15
CA ASP A 413 -4.82 12.08 46.47
C ASP A 413 -5.16 10.57 46.58
N HIS A 414 -5.60 9.93 45.48
CA HIS A 414 -5.79 8.48 45.48
C HIS A 414 -4.48 7.73 45.81
N ALA A 415 -3.35 8.16 45.21
CA ALA A 415 -2.03 7.55 45.48
C ALA A 415 -1.61 7.80 46.95
N LEU A 416 -1.80 9.02 47.46
CA LEU A 416 -1.51 9.36 48.86
C LEU A 416 -2.37 8.54 49.87
N THR A 417 -3.63 8.34 49.55
CA THR A 417 -4.55 7.55 50.38
C THR A 417 -4.11 6.09 50.46
N ARG A 418 -3.66 5.52 49.35
CA ARG A 418 -3.11 4.17 49.35
C ARG A 418 -1.78 4.04 50.08
N ASN A 419 -0.95 5.07 50.03
CA ASN A 419 0.35 5.17 50.65
C ASN A 419 1.25 3.92 50.43
N VAL A 420 1.23 3.39 49.22
CA VAL A 420 2.01 2.19 48.81
C VAL A 420 2.85 2.55 47.60
N ASP A 421 4.14 2.36 47.70
CA ASP A 421 5.01 2.36 46.54
C ASP A 421 4.72 1.10 45.70
N GLN A 422 4.27 1.31 44.48
CA GLN A 422 3.83 0.23 43.61
C GLN A 422 5.04 -0.38 42.85
N PRO A 423 5.41 -1.64 43.13
CA PRO A 423 6.53 -2.25 42.41
C PRO A 423 6.20 -2.43 40.94
N PRO A 424 7.21 -2.30 40.02
CA PRO A 424 7.00 -2.50 38.60
C PRO A 424 6.63 -3.95 38.30
N VAL A 425 5.78 -4.13 37.27
CA VAL A 425 5.39 -5.46 36.78
C VAL A 425 6.12 -5.72 35.48
N SER A 426 6.71 -6.91 35.35
CA SER A 426 7.49 -7.31 34.16
C SER A 426 6.66 -7.23 32.89
N GLY A 427 7.25 -6.64 31.83
CA GLY A 427 6.68 -6.58 30.46
C GLY A 427 6.78 -7.89 29.70
N ARG A 428 7.62 -8.85 30.14
CA ARG A 428 7.78 -10.18 29.54
C ARG A 428 8.15 -10.15 28.06
N GLN A 429 8.90 -9.15 27.59
CA GLN A 429 9.21 -8.96 26.18
C GLN A 429 9.80 -10.22 25.54
N GLU A 430 10.89 -10.75 26.07
CA GLU A 430 11.58 -11.92 25.52
C GLU A 430 10.71 -13.19 25.54
N TYR A 431 9.84 -13.30 26.54
CA TYR A 431 8.85 -14.40 26.60
C TYR A 431 7.84 -14.30 25.45
N LEU A 432 7.36 -13.10 25.15
CA LEU A 432 6.39 -12.87 24.07
C LEU A 432 7.03 -13.06 22.69
N GLU A 433 8.26 -12.59 22.50
CA GLU A 433 9.05 -12.85 21.28
C GLU A 433 9.26 -14.36 21.06
N ASN A 434 9.68 -15.08 22.08
CA ASN A 434 9.82 -16.54 22.04
C ASN A 434 8.47 -17.25 21.80
N TRP A 435 7.39 -16.69 22.34
CA TRP A 435 6.04 -17.21 22.08
C TRP A 435 5.64 -17.06 20.62
N CYS A 436 5.87 -15.89 19.99
CA CYS A 436 5.63 -15.67 18.56
C CYS A 436 6.43 -16.65 17.70
N ASN A 437 7.72 -16.86 18.01
CA ASN A 437 8.61 -17.74 17.26
C ASN A 437 8.19 -19.22 17.27
N ARG A 438 7.26 -19.65 18.15
CA ARG A 438 6.71 -21.02 18.11
C ARG A 438 5.82 -21.28 16.90
N PHE A 439 5.33 -20.24 16.23
CA PHE A 439 4.40 -20.35 15.11
C PHE A 439 5.07 -20.14 13.75
N CYS A 440 6.29 -19.57 13.68
CA CYS A 440 7.03 -19.26 12.44
C CYS A 440 7.92 -20.42 11.90
#